data_801b70da28fdd049087f1497159bc330
#
_entry.id   801b70da28fdd049087f1497159bc330
#
_cell.length_a   1.000
_cell.length_b   1.000
_cell.length_c   1.000
_cell.angle_alpha   90.00
_cell.angle_beta   90.00
_cell.angle_gamma   90.00
#
_symmetry.space_group_name_H-M   'P 1'
#
loop_
_entity.id
_entity.type
_entity.pdbx_description
1 polymer ?
#
loop_
_entity_poly.entity_id
_entity_poly.type
_entity_poly.pdbx_seq_one_letter_code
_entity_poly.pdbx_strand_id
1 'polypeptide(L)'
;MAYKENYPSKLLEEAVDAISSLPGVGRRSALRLALHLLKQPQENVHHFTAAIDHLRDEVKYCRHCMMISDDDVCSICSDKARDHRTICVVESVRDVMNIENTGQYHGVYHVLGGIISPINGIGPSDLTIRELVARVAGLVSPEALFEAEGQGGAQAEVILALSGDVEGETTSFYIYRQIAQYGVKVSSLARGLGFGDDLEYADELTLGRSIVNRQIFRP
;
A
#
# COMPACT_ATOMS: atom_id res chain seq x y z
N MET A 1 -30.96 -6.15 23.04
CA MET A 1 -32.02 -6.68 22.15
C MET A 1 -31.80 -6.04 20.79
N ALA A 2 -31.39 -6.80 19.79
CA ALA A 2 -31.27 -6.28 18.42
C ALA A 2 -32.68 -6.04 17.88
N TYR A 3 -32.98 -4.82 17.48
CA TYR A 3 -34.20 -4.49 16.76
C TYR A 3 -34.21 -5.28 15.45
N LYS A 4 -35.12 -6.27 15.35
CA LYS A 4 -35.32 -7.02 14.10
C LYS A 4 -36.08 -6.08 13.18
N GLU A 5 -35.36 -5.42 12.25
CA GLU A 5 -35.99 -4.60 11.20
C GLU A 5 -36.83 -5.55 10.32
N ASN A 6 -38.12 -5.25 10.21
CA ASN A 6 -39.06 -6.06 9.41
C ASN A 6 -39.03 -5.54 7.99
N TYR A 7 -38.32 -6.20 7.08
CA TYR A 7 -38.29 -5.82 5.68
C TYR A 7 -39.52 -6.33 4.94
N PRO A 8 -40.12 -5.54 4.03
CA PRO A 8 -41.31 -5.96 3.24
C PRO A 8 -40.99 -7.01 2.21
N SER A 9 -39.71 -7.31 1.93
CA SER A 9 -39.26 -8.29 0.96
C SER A 9 -37.96 -8.94 1.45
N LYS A 10 -37.86 -10.25 1.28
CA LYS A 10 -36.61 -11.00 1.53
C LYS A 10 -35.47 -10.57 0.61
N LEU A 11 -35.76 -10.25 -0.65
CA LEU A 11 -34.75 -9.75 -1.60
C LEU A 11 -34.15 -8.41 -1.13
N LEU A 12 -34.95 -7.54 -0.53
CA LEU A 12 -34.47 -6.30 0.05
C LEU A 12 -33.60 -6.57 1.29
N GLU A 13 -34.02 -7.51 2.14
CA GLU A 13 -33.22 -7.92 3.33
C GLU A 13 -31.86 -8.46 2.91
N GLU A 14 -31.81 -9.38 1.94
CA GLU A 14 -30.57 -9.96 1.41
C GLU A 14 -29.64 -8.89 0.82
N ALA A 15 -30.17 -7.92 0.06
CA ALA A 15 -29.40 -6.82 -0.49
C ALA A 15 -28.83 -5.90 0.62
N VAL A 16 -29.62 -5.61 1.66
CA VAL A 16 -29.18 -4.83 2.81
C VAL A 16 -28.10 -5.57 3.59
N ASP A 17 -28.24 -6.86 3.81
CA ASP A 17 -27.26 -7.69 4.50
C ASP A 17 -25.94 -7.72 3.72
N ALA A 18 -25.99 -7.95 2.41
CA ALA A 18 -24.81 -7.94 1.55
C ALA A 18 -24.08 -6.59 1.58
N ILE A 19 -24.81 -5.48 1.42
CA ILE A 19 -24.20 -4.14 1.43
C ILE A 19 -23.66 -3.78 2.84
N SER A 20 -24.35 -4.19 3.90
CA SER A 20 -23.93 -3.90 5.28
C SER A 20 -22.75 -4.76 5.75
N SER A 21 -22.35 -5.79 5.01
CA SER A 21 -21.12 -6.55 5.26
C SER A 21 -19.86 -5.75 4.90
N LEU A 22 -19.98 -4.66 4.15
CA LEU A 22 -18.86 -3.81 3.79
C LEU A 22 -18.39 -2.98 4.99
N PRO A 23 -17.06 -2.82 5.19
CA PRO A 23 -16.53 -2.04 6.29
C PRO A 23 -17.04 -0.58 6.27
N GLY A 24 -17.49 -0.08 7.41
CA GLY A 24 -18.02 1.29 7.53
C GLY A 24 -19.45 1.49 7.03
N VAL A 25 -20.10 0.45 6.52
CA VAL A 25 -21.50 0.54 6.06
C VAL A 25 -22.44 -0.05 7.10
N GLY A 26 -23.13 0.80 7.84
CA GLY A 26 -24.19 0.38 8.78
C GLY A 26 -25.52 0.03 8.04
N ARG A 27 -26.39 -0.76 8.69
CA ARG A 27 -27.68 -1.20 8.11
C ARG A 27 -28.55 -0.06 7.55
N ARG A 28 -28.60 1.12 8.22
CA ARG A 28 -29.35 2.28 7.71
C ARG A 28 -28.80 2.79 6.38
N SER A 29 -27.46 2.86 6.25
CA SER A 29 -26.80 3.25 5.00
C SER A 29 -27.02 2.18 3.93
N ALA A 30 -26.90 0.90 4.27
CA ALA A 30 -27.15 -0.22 3.38
C ALA A 30 -28.57 -0.20 2.82
N LEU A 31 -29.59 0.01 3.66
CA LEU A 31 -30.98 0.15 3.22
C LEU A 31 -31.16 1.33 2.26
N ARG A 32 -30.57 2.48 2.55
CA ARG A 32 -30.63 3.63 1.65
C ARG A 32 -30.00 3.35 0.29
N LEU A 33 -28.85 2.64 0.27
CA LEU A 33 -28.16 2.24 -0.96
C LEU A 33 -28.97 1.20 -1.74
N ALA A 34 -29.51 0.17 -1.08
CA ALA A 34 -30.37 -0.83 -1.72
C ALA A 34 -31.61 -0.20 -2.37
N LEU A 35 -32.28 0.70 -1.66
CA LEU A 35 -33.45 1.43 -2.20
C LEU A 35 -33.08 2.41 -3.33
N HIS A 36 -31.86 2.95 -3.31
CA HIS A 36 -31.35 3.75 -4.43
C HIS A 36 -31.13 2.89 -5.66
N LEU A 37 -30.47 1.76 -5.53
CA LEU A 37 -30.24 0.80 -6.64
C LEU A 37 -31.55 0.30 -7.23
N LEU A 38 -32.54 0.03 -6.39
CA LEU A 38 -33.90 -0.39 -6.85
C LEU A 38 -34.59 0.63 -7.75
N LYS A 39 -34.25 1.92 -7.63
CA LYS A 39 -34.77 3.01 -8.45
C LYS A 39 -33.99 3.25 -9.75
N GLN A 40 -32.80 2.65 -9.86
CA GLN A 40 -31.98 2.79 -11.07
C GLN A 40 -32.51 1.89 -12.21
N PRO A 41 -32.23 2.24 -13.47
CA PRO A 41 -32.44 1.31 -14.58
C PRO A 41 -31.71 0.00 -14.32
N GLN A 42 -32.35 -1.11 -14.70
CA GLN A 42 -31.82 -2.46 -14.48
C GLN A 42 -30.40 -2.63 -15.07
N GLU A 43 -30.16 -2.05 -16.24
CA GLU A 43 -28.86 -2.06 -16.92
C GLU A 43 -27.75 -1.43 -16.07
N ASN A 44 -28.01 -0.30 -15.40
CA ASN A 44 -27.04 0.35 -14.52
C ASN A 44 -26.69 -0.52 -13.31
N VAL A 45 -27.68 -1.23 -12.75
CA VAL A 45 -27.45 -2.14 -11.62
C VAL A 45 -26.62 -3.34 -12.06
N HIS A 46 -26.91 -3.93 -13.23
CA HIS A 46 -26.10 -5.01 -13.78
C HIS A 46 -24.68 -4.59 -14.08
N HIS A 47 -24.49 -3.42 -14.68
CA HIS A 47 -23.14 -2.86 -14.91
C HIS A 47 -22.37 -2.68 -13.59
N PHE A 48 -23.02 -2.14 -12.56
CA PHE A 48 -22.40 -1.96 -11.23
C PHE A 48 -22.00 -3.30 -10.61
N THR A 49 -22.88 -4.30 -10.60
CA THR A 49 -22.56 -5.62 -10.02
C THR A 49 -21.47 -6.33 -10.82
N ALA A 50 -21.56 -6.30 -12.15
CA ALA A 50 -20.56 -6.89 -13.02
C ALA A 50 -19.16 -6.26 -12.82
N ALA A 51 -19.07 -4.94 -12.58
CA ALA A 51 -17.79 -4.28 -12.32
C ALA A 51 -17.12 -4.79 -11.02
N ILE A 52 -17.92 -5.11 -10.00
CA ILE A 52 -17.41 -5.68 -8.74
C ILE A 52 -16.98 -7.13 -8.92
N ASP A 53 -17.78 -7.91 -9.65
CA ASP A 53 -17.46 -9.31 -9.97
C ASP A 53 -16.15 -9.39 -10.78
N HIS A 54 -16.00 -8.59 -11.85
CA HIS A 54 -14.79 -8.53 -12.65
C HIS A 54 -13.57 -8.10 -11.81
N LEU A 55 -13.72 -7.09 -10.94
CA LEU A 55 -12.63 -6.68 -10.05
C LEU A 55 -12.16 -7.84 -9.17
N ARG A 56 -13.08 -8.67 -8.67
CA ARG A 56 -12.73 -9.80 -7.79
C ARG A 56 -12.11 -10.96 -8.55
N ASP A 57 -12.66 -11.26 -9.74
CA ASP A 57 -12.34 -12.49 -10.48
C ASP A 57 -11.15 -12.31 -11.42
N GLU A 58 -10.95 -11.11 -11.97
CA GLU A 58 -9.97 -10.86 -13.04
C GLU A 58 -8.73 -10.09 -12.58
N VAL A 59 -8.80 -9.38 -11.42
CA VAL A 59 -7.62 -8.66 -10.92
C VAL A 59 -6.48 -9.62 -10.60
N LYS A 60 -5.30 -9.29 -11.11
CA LYS A 60 -4.06 -10.01 -10.85
C LYS A 60 -3.18 -9.25 -9.87
N TYR A 61 -2.13 -9.91 -9.42
CA TYR A 61 -1.05 -9.28 -8.68
C TYR A 61 0.22 -9.25 -9.55
N CYS A 62 0.80 -8.07 -9.68
CA CYS A 62 2.05 -7.91 -10.43
C CYS A 62 3.13 -8.81 -9.83
N ARG A 63 3.72 -9.69 -10.64
CA ARG A 63 4.75 -10.65 -10.19
C ARG A 63 6.04 -10.00 -9.66
N HIS A 64 6.26 -8.69 -9.91
CA HIS A 64 7.44 -7.98 -9.44
C HIS A 64 7.21 -7.14 -8.18
N CYS A 65 6.08 -6.45 -8.09
CA CYS A 65 5.84 -5.50 -6.99
C CYS A 65 4.68 -5.87 -6.08
N MET A 66 3.95 -6.96 -6.36
CA MET A 66 2.80 -7.45 -5.60
C MET A 66 1.62 -6.46 -5.55
N MET A 67 1.63 -5.40 -6.36
CA MET A 67 0.49 -4.49 -6.54
C MET A 67 -0.58 -5.14 -7.41
N ILE A 68 -1.84 -4.75 -7.21
CA ILE A 68 -2.93 -5.13 -8.11
C ILE A 68 -2.66 -4.63 -9.54
N SER A 69 -3.03 -5.44 -10.54
CA SER A 69 -2.78 -5.18 -11.96
C SER A 69 -3.78 -5.94 -12.82
N ASP A 70 -4.04 -5.46 -14.00
CA ASP A 70 -4.82 -6.20 -15.01
C ASP A 70 -3.94 -7.23 -15.74
N ASP A 71 -2.62 -7.00 -15.78
CA ASP A 71 -1.62 -7.86 -16.40
C ASP A 71 -0.67 -8.51 -15.38
N ASP A 72 0.12 -9.49 -15.80
CA ASP A 72 1.13 -10.17 -14.97
C ASP A 72 2.23 -9.21 -14.49
N VAL A 73 2.46 -8.11 -15.21
CA VAL A 73 3.39 -7.03 -14.84
C VAL A 73 2.65 -5.70 -14.97
N CYS A 74 2.55 -4.94 -13.87
CA CYS A 74 1.86 -3.66 -13.86
C CYS A 74 2.56 -2.59 -14.71
N SER A 75 1.82 -1.53 -15.04
CA SER A 75 2.32 -0.40 -15.84
C SER A 75 3.58 0.24 -15.25
N ILE A 76 3.69 0.34 -13.92
CA ILE A 76 4.88 0.88 -13.24
C ILE A 76 6.11 -0.01 -13.43
N CYS A 77 5.94 -1.33 -13.26
CA CYS A 77 7.06 -2.27 -13.41
C CYS A 77 7.46 -2.55 -14.87
N SER A 78 6.58 -2.27 -15.82
CA SER A 78 6.87 -2.40 -17.26
C SER A 78 7.46 -1.13 -17.89
N ASP A 79 7.37 0.01 -17.18
CA ASP A 79 7.88 1.29 -17.65
C ASP A 79 9.41 1.34 -17.56
N LYS A 80 10.06 1.38 -18.74
CA LYS A 80 11.53 1.45 -18.88
C LYS A 80 12.12 2.82 -18.52
N ALA A 81 11.29 3.85 -18.41
CA ALA A 81 11.74 5.18 -18.00
C ALA A 81 11.96 5.29 -16.49
N ARG A 82 11.46 4.33 -15.70
CA ARG A 82 11.63 4.31 -14.26
C ARG A 82 12.96 3.70 -13.82
N ASP A 83 13.44 4.16 -12.68
CA ASP A 83 14.61 3.57 -12.03
C ASP A 83 14.22 2.27 -11.31
N HIS A 84 14.52 1.14 -11.93
CA HIS A 84 14.26 -0.19 -11.38
C HIS A 84 15.20 -0.59 -10.25
N ARG A 85 16.26 0.19 -9.98
CA ARG A 85 17.20 -0.04 -8.89
C ARG A 85 16.77 0.65 -7.59
N THR A 86 15.79 1.55 -7.64
CA THR A 86 15.18 2.21 -6.48
C THR A 86 13.80 1.63 -6.21
N ILE A 87 13.65 0.91 -5.09
CA ILE A 87 12.40 0.24 -4.68
C ILE A 87 11.81 0.97 -3.47
N CYS A 88 10.60 1.51 -3.60
CA CYS A 88 9.81 2.03 -2.48
C CYS A 88 8.91 0.91 -1.93
N VAL A 89 9.16 0.50 -0.69
CA VAL A 89 8.38 -0.52 0.02
C VAL A 89 7.25 0.16 0.77
N VAL A 90 6.03 -0.26 0.49
CA VAL A 90 4.79 0.31 1.04
C VAL A 90 3.89 -0.78 1.63
N GLU A 91 2.97 -0.39 2.49
CA GLU A 91 2.04 -1.32 3.15
C GLU A 91 0.93 -1.77 2.20
N SER A 92 0.40 -0.86 1.40
CA SER A 92 -0.79 -1.08 0.58
C SER A 92 -0.73 -0.41 -0.79
N VAL A 93 -1.64 -0.81 -1.67
CA VAL A 93 -1.84 -0.17 -2.99
C VAL A 93 -2.21 1.31 -2.85
N ARG A 94 -2.92 1.69 -1.78
CA ARG A 94 -3.29 3.09 -1.51
C ARG A 94 -2.05 3.97 -1.35
N ASP A 95 -1.01 3.46 -0.72
CA ASP A 95 0.25 4.20 -0.51
C ASP A 95 0.96 4.44 -1.84
N VAL A 96 0.96 3.43 -2.74
CA VAL A 96 1.45 3.60 -4.12
C VAL A 96 0.71 4.75 -4.79
N MET A 97 -0.62 4.74 -4.75
CA MET A 97 -1.44 5.80 -5.37
C MET A 97 -1.13 7.18 -4.78
N ASN A 98 -0.96 7.28 -3.47
CA ASN A 98 -0.64 8.53 -2.80
C ASN A 98 0.73 9.07 -3.23
N ILE A 99 1.75 8.20 -3.30
CA ILE A 99 3.11 8.60 -3.72
C ILE A 99 3.12 8.97 -5.20
N GLU A 100 2.48 8.20 -6.08
CA GLU A 100 2.37 8.51 -7.51
C GLU A 100 1.70 9.87 -7.75
N ASN A 101 0.66 10.19 -6.99
CA ASN A 101 -0.03 11.48 -7.10
C ASN A 101 0.86 12.69 -6.80
N THR A 102 1.99 12.50 -6.12
CA THR A 102 2.96 13.58 -5.89
C THR A 102 3.76 13.94 -7.13
N GLY A 103 3.92 13.03 -8.08
CA GLY A 103 4.78 13.18 -9.26
C GLY A 103 6.28 13.32 -8.96
N GLN A 104 6.72 13.02 -7.73
CA GLN A 104 8.11 13.22 -7.29
C GLN A 104 8.94 11.93 -7.28
N TYR A 105 8.30 10.78 -7.41
CA TYR A 105 8.97 9.49 -7.34
C TYR A 105 9.05 8.82 -8.70
N HIS A 106 10.25 8.42 -9.09
CA HIS A 106 10.52 7.82 -10.40
C HIS A 106 11.08 6.39 -10.33
N GLY A 107 11.11 5.79 -9.15
CA GLY A 107 11.47 4.40 -8.96
C GLY A 107 10.29 3.45 -9.12
N VAL A 108 10.45 2.23 -8.62
CA VAL A 108 9.43 1.18 -8.61
C VAL A 108 9.01 0.84 -7.18
N TYR A 109 7.89 0.15 -7.01
CA TYR A 109 7.33 -0.17 -5.69
C TYR A 109 7.46 -1.65 -5.33
N HIS A 110 7.27 -1.93 -4.05
CA HIS A 110 6.92 -3.24 -3.54
C HIS A 110 5.84 -3.12 -2.47
N VAL A 111 4.70 -3.76 -2.70
CA VAL A 111 3.53 -3.72 -1.80
C VAL A 111 3.56 -4.92 -0.89
N LEU A 112 3.65 -4.68 0.43
CA LEU A 112 3.75 -5.74 1.44
C LEU A 112 2.41 -6.46 1.69
N GLY A 113 1.28 -5.78 1.46
CA GLY A 113 -0.05 -6.28 1.82
C GLY A 113 -0.45 -6.00 3.28
N GLY A 114 0.36 -5.25 4.03
CA GLY A 114 0.15 -4.86 5.42
C GLY A 114 1.46 -4.64 6.16
N ILE A 115 1.40 -4.69 7.49
CA ILE A 115 2.57 -4.62 8.41
C ILE A 115 2.50 -5.77 9.41
N ILE A 116 3.63 -6.11 10.01
CA ILE A 116 3.69 -7.11 11.11
C ILE A 116 2.90 -6.55 12.29
N SER A 117 1.81 -7.22 12.63
CA SER A 117 0.90 -6.84 13.73
C SER A 117 0.52 -8.06 14.56
N PRO A 118 1.24 -8.34 15.66
CA PRO A 118 0.92 -9.46 16.53
C PRO A 118 -0.49 -9.38 17.12
N ILE A 119 -0.99 -8.16 17.36
CA ILE A 119 -2.34 -7.93 17.89
C ILE A 119 -3.41 -8.38 16.89
N ASN A 120 -3.14 -8.17 15.59
CA ASN A 120 -4.04 -8.58 14.51
C ASN A 120 -3.72 -9.98 13.97
N GLY A 121 -2.75 -10.69 14.55
CA GLY A 121 -2.32 -12.01 14.12
C GLY A 121 -1.56 -12.03 12.80
N ILE A 122 -1.02 -10.88 12.34
CA ILE A 122 -0.27 -10.76 11.08
C ILE A 122 1.21 -10.95 11.36
N GLY A 123 1.77 -12.03 10.86
CA GLY A 123 3.20 -12.34 10.92
C GLY A 123 3.93 -12.03 9.62
N PRO A 124 5.28 -12.16 9.60
CA PRO A 124 6.09 -11.93 8.40
C PRO A 124 5.73 -12.85 7.21
N SER A 125 5.18 -14.04 7.49
CA SER A 125 4.76 -15.01 6.46
C SER A 125 3.45 -14.63 5.76
N ASP A 126 2.68 -13.73 6.35
CA ASP A 126 1.41 -13.25 5.78
C ASP A 126 1.62 -12.06 4.83
N LEU A 127 2.87 -11.56 4.78
CA LEU A 127 3.30 -10.43 3.97
C LEU A 127 4.25 -10.87 2.85
N THR A 128 4.37 -10.05 1.81
CA THR A 128 5.23 -10.32 0.64
C THR A 128 6.71 -10.00 0.89
N ILE A 129 7.18 -10.12 2.14
CA ILE A 129 8.57 -9.78 2.52
C ILE A 129 9.55 -10.73 1.86
N ARG A 130 9.21 -12.02 1.71
CA ARG A 130 10.07 -13.01 1.05
C ARG A 130 10.31 -12.64 -0.42
N GLU A 131 9.28 -12.20 -1.11
CA GLU A 131 9.32 -11.75 -2.50
C GLU A 131 10.18 -10.48 -2.63
N LEU A 132 10.08 -9.54 -1.66
CA LEU A 132 10.95 -8.39 -1.58
C LEU A 132 12.42 -8.79 -1.44
N VAL A 133 12.74 -9.68 -0.52
CA VAL A 133 14.12 -10.16 -0.30
C VAL A 133 14.69 -10.82 -1.55
N ALA A 134 13.90 -11.67 -2.21
CA ALA A 134 14.31 -12.30 -3.47
C ALA A 134 14.57 -11.26 -4.58
N ARG A 135 13.73 -10.23 -4.67
CA ARG A 135 13.89 -9.14 -5.62
C ARG A 135 15.15 -8.32 -5.35
N VAL A 136 15.42 -7.98 -4.09
CA VAL A 136 16.62 -7.24 -3.68
C VAL A 136 17.88 -8.06 -3.97
N ALA A 137 17.87 -9.38 -3.70
CA ALA A 137 18.96 -10.27 -4.06
C ALA A 137 19.25 -10.24 -5.57
N GLY A 138 18.22 -10.19 -6.41
CA GLY A 138 18.34 -10.05 -7.86
C GLY A 138 19.02 -8.76 -8.30
N LEU A 139 18.82 -7.64 -7.59
CA LEU A 139 19.45 -6.34 -7.93
C LEU A 139 20.96 -6.31 -7.71
N VAL A 140 21.49 -7.21 -6.91
CA VAL A 140 22.93 -7.31 -6.57
C VAL A 140 23.54 -8.60 -7.10
N SER A 141 22.87 -9.31 -7.99
CA SER A 141 23.46 -10.45 -8.69
C SER A 141 24.65 -10.00 -9.54
N PRO A 142 25.65 -10.86 -9.80
CA PRO A 142 26.80 -10.50 -10.63
C PRO A 142 26.41 -9.92 -11.99
N GLU A 143 25.36 -10.46 -12.60
CA GLU A 143 24.83 -10.00 -13.88
C GLU A 143 24.24 -8.60 -13.78
N ALA A 144 23.42 -8.35 -12.74
CA ALA A 144 22.80 -7.04 -12.51
C ALA A 144 23.83 -5.95 -12.16
N LEU A 145 24.90 -6.31 -11.45
CA LEU A 145 25.99 -5.37 -11.15
C LEU A 145 26.79 -5.02 -12.41
N PHE A 146 27.08 -6.00 -13.27
CA PHE A 146 27.76 -5.77 -14.54
C PHE A 146 26.97 -4.83 -15.47
N GLU A 147 25.64 -5.03 -15.56
CA GLU A 147 24.77 -4.14 -16.33
C GLU A 147 24.72 -2.72 -15.73
N ALA A 148 24.71 -2.61 -14.41
CA ALA A 148 24.69 -1.33 -13.71
C ALA A 148 25.97 -0.51 -13.92
N GLU A 149 27.15 -1.15 -13.91
CA GLU A 149 28.43 -0.46 -14.19
C GLU A 149 28.43 0.18 -15.59
N GLY A 150 27.81 -0.47 -16.56
CA GLY A 150 27.62 0.09 -17.92
C GLY A 150 26.66 1.29 -17.98
N GLN A 151 25.83 1.49 -16.96
CA GLN A 151 24.82 2.57 -16.87
C GLN A 151 25.15 3.67 -15.85
N GLY A 152 26.38 3.71 -15.32
CA GLY A 152 26.81 4.75 -14.36
C GLY A 152 26.86 4.30 -12.88
N GLY A 153 26.68 3.01 -12.60
CA GLY A 153 27.05 2.39 -11.30
C GLY A 153 26.21 2.83 -10.09
N ALA A 154 24.99 3.32 -10.28
CA ALA A 154 24.14 3.74 -9.14
C ALA A 154 23.86 2.55 -8.20
N GLN A 155 24.18 2.73 -6.91
CA GLN A 155 23.88 1.75 -5.86
C GLN A 155 22.37 1.55 -5.77
N ALA A 156 21.90 0.28 -5.69
CA ALA A 156 20.49 -0.02 -5.49
C ALA A 156 20.02 0.52 -4.13
N GLU A 157 18.80 1.07 -4.10
CA GLU A 157 18.19 1.66 -2.91
C GLU A 157 16.84 1.02 -2.60
N VAL A 158 16.61 0.73 -1.31
CA VAL A 158 15.30 0.33 -0.77
C VAL A 158 14.83 1.42 0.18
N ILE A 159 13.72 2.06 -0.16
CA ILE A 159 13.08 3.11 0.64
C ILE A 159 11.96 2.45 1.45
N LEU A 160 12.04 2.47 2.77
CA LEU A 160 11.00 1.95 3.65
C LEU A 160 9.97 3.07 3.92
N ALA A 161 8.85 3.02 3.19
CA ALA A 161 7.75 3.98 3.28
C ALA A 161 6.57 3.38 4.07
N LEU A 162 6.86 2.91 5.29
CA LEU A 162 5.90 2.30 6.20
C LEU A 162 5.45 3.31 7.26
N SER A 163 4.36 3.00 7.99
CA SER A 163 3.83 3.84 9.06
C SER A 163 4.88 4.16 10.13
N GLY A 164 4.69 5.30 10.80
CA GLY A 164 5.60 5.76 11.86
C GLY A 164 5.28 5.20 13.24
N ASP A 165 4.33 4.30 13.35
CA ASP A 165 3.96 3.62 14.58
C ASP A 165 4.93 2.48 14.94
N VAL A 166 4.66 1.81 16.07
CA VAL A 166 5.51 0.72 16.57
C VAL A 166 5.52 -0.48 15.63
N GLU A 167 4.39 -0.78 14.98
CA GLU A 167 4.24 -1.91 14.08
C GLU A 167 4.98 -1.68 12.77
N GLY A 168 4.88 -0.47 12.18
CA GLY A 168 5.62 -0.08 10.99
C GLY A 168 7.13 -0.01 11.22
N GLU A 169 7.58 0.50 12.38
CA GLU A 169 9.01 0.50 12.77
C GLU A 169 9.54 -0.93 12.94
N THR A 170 8.76 -1.79 13.60
CA THR A 170 9.10 -3.22 13.78
C THR A 170 9.23 -3.90 12.43
N THR A 171 8.30 -3.65 11.52
CA THR A 171 8.29 -4.20 10.16
C THR A 171 9.50 -3.69 9.37
N SER A 172 9.79 -2.39 9.46
CA SER A 172 10.97 -1.77 8.83
C SER A 172 12.26 -2.40 9.31
N PHE A 173 12.41 -2.61 10.62
CA PHE A 173 13.59 -3.24 11.21
C PHE A 173 13.72 -4.71 10.79
N TYR A 174 12.60 -5.43 10.74
CA TYR A 174 12.58 -6.82 10.27
C TYR A 174 13.07 -6.91 8.82
N ILE A 175 12.52 -6.08 7.91
CA ILE A 175 12.94 -6.03 6.51
C ILE A 175 14.41 -5.67 6.39
N TYR A 176 14.87 -4.62 7.10
CA TYR A 176 16.27 -4.22 7.10
C TYR A 176 17.20 -5.38 7.45
N ARG A 177 16.90 -6.15 8.49
CA ARG A 177 17.70 -7.32 8.88
C ARG A 177 17.77 -8.38 7.79
N GLN A 178 16.71 -8.58 7.02
CA GLN A 178 16.68 -9.56 5.93
C GLN A 178 17.52 -9.12 4.72
N ILE A 179 17.56 -7.81 4.42
CA ILE A 179 18.22 -7.28 3.23
C ILE A 179 19.62 -6.71 3.48
N ALA A 180 20.04 -6.51 4.73
CA ALA A 180 21.32 -5.91 5.10
C ALA A 180 22.54 -6.65 4.48
N GLN A 181 22.45 -7.96 4.33
CA GLN A 181 23.50 -8.79 3.74
C GLN A 181 23.78 -8.47 2.27
N TYR A 182 22.85 -7.84 1.56
CA TYR A 182 23.00 -7.55 0.12
C TYR A 182 23.70 -6.22 -0.16
N GLY A 183 24.04 -5.43 0.87
CA GLY A 183 24.79 -4.17 0.71
C GLY A 183 24.04 -3.08 -0.07
N VAL A 184 22.71 -3.18 -0.22
CA VAL A 184 21.90 -2.12 -0.81
C VAL A 184 21.76 -0.94 0.15
N LYS A 185 21.61 0.26 -0.38
CA LYS A 185 21.28 1.42 0.44
C LYS A 185 19.85 1.27 0.96
N VAL A 186 19.64 1.47 2.27
CA VAL A 186 18.31 1.45 2.87
C VAL A 186 18.04 2.82 3.47
N SER A 187 16.92 3.40 3.08
CA SER A 187 16.44 4.70 3.58
C SER A 187 14.98 4.60 4.04
N SER A 188 14.49 5.60 4.72
CA SER A 188 13.08 5.74 5.09
C SER A 188 12.59 7.13 4.72
N LEU A 189 11.27 7.30 4.62
CA LEU A 189 10.69 8.62 4.42
C LEU A 189 11.05 9.54 5.59
N ALA A 190 11.26 10.83 5.28
CA ALA A 190 11.50 11.83 6.30
C ALA A 190 10.31 11.87 7.27
N ARG A 191 10.62 11.90 8.55
CA ARG A 191 9.64 11.96 9.64
C ARG A 191 9.91 13.18 10.48
N GLY A 192 8.85 13.88 10.84
CA GLY A 192 8.91 15.10 11.63
C GLY A 192 7.65 15.92 11.48
N LEU A 193 7.77 17.21 11.79
CA LEU A 193 6.68 18.17 11.62
C LEU A 193 6.29 18.30 10.14
N GLY A 194 5.00 18.28 9.85
CA GLY A 194 4.48 18.52 8.53
C GLY A 194 4.61 19.99 8.11
N PHE A 195 4.51 20.24 6.81
CA PHE A 195 4.51 21.61 6.30
C PHE A 195 3.25 22.35 6.77
N GLY A 196 3.44 23.44 7.50
CA GLY A 196 2.36 24.24 8.06
C GLY A 196 1.87 23.80 9.43
N ASP A 197 2.49 22.79 10.05
CA ASP A 197 2.17 22.39 11.42
C ASP A 197 2.69 23.42 12.43
N ASP A 198 1.83 23.77 13.40
CA ASP A 198 2.23 24.57 14.56
C ASP A 198 2.90 23.70 15.62
N LEU A 199 4.01 24.16 16.19
CA LEU A 199 4.72 23.45 17.26
C LEU A 199 3.85 23.19 18.49
N GLU A 200 2.87 24.08 18.74
CA GLU A 200 1.95 23.99 19.88
C GLU A 200 1.03 22.74 19.81
N TYR A 201 0.72 22.26 18.60
CA TYR A 201 -0.17 21.12 18.40
C TYR A 201 0.57 19.80 18.09
N ALA A 202 1.90 19.86 17.98
CA ALA A 202 2.72 18.67 17.73
C ALA A 202 2.79 17.80 18.99
N ASP A 203 2.59 16.49 18.82
CA ASP A 203 2.84 15.54 19.91
C ASP A 203 4.33 15.44 20.26
N GLU A 204 4.62 15.07 21.51
CA GLU A 204 5.99 15.03 22.05
C GLU A 204 6.92 14.10 21.24
N LEU A 205 6.42 13.01 20.71
CA LEU A 205 7.19 12.03 19.94
C LEU A 205 7.59 12.62 18.58
N THR A 206 6.64 13.23 17.87
CA THR A 206 6.85 13.90 16.58
C THR A 206 7.83 15.07 16.74
N LEU A 207 7.64 15.89 17.78
CA LEU A 207 8.53 17.01 18.06
C LEU A 207 9.96 16.52 18.42
N GLY A 208 10.07 15.50 19.25
CA GLY A 208 11.36 14.90 19.61
C GLY A 208 12.10 14.34 18.39
N ARG A 209 11.41 13.62 17.50
CA ARG A 209 11.98 13.11 16.23
C ARG A 209 12.41 14.23 15.31
N SER A 210 11.65 15.33 15.21
CA SER A 210 12.01 16.50 14.39
C SER A 210 13.31 17.16 14.88
N ILE A 211 13.52 17.24 16.19
CA ILE A 211 14.75 17.79 16.78
C ILE A 211 15.94 16.87 16.49
N VAL A 212 15.78 15.55 16.66
CA VAL A 212 16.85 14.59 16.41
C VAL A 212 17.25 14.58 14.92
N ASN A 213 16.25 14.59 14.01
CA ASN A 213 16.44 14.52 12.57
C ASN A 213 16.54 15.91 11.89
N ARG A 214 16.78 16.97 12.66
CA ARG A 214 16.87 18.35 12.14
C ARG A 214 17.88 18.45 11.00
N GLN A 215 17.53 19.21 9.98
CA GLN A 215 18.38 19.47 8.83
C GLN A 215 19.10 20.82 8.97
N ILE A 216 20.26 20.94 8.32
CA ILE A 216 20.96 22.21 8.21
C ILE A 216 20.12 23.14 7.32
N PHE A 217 19.79 24.31 7.87
CA PHE A 217 19.10 25.35 7.09
C PHE A 217 20.00 25.81 5.94
N ARG A 218 19.47 25.73 4.74
CA ARG A 218 20.09 26.26 3.53
C ARG A 218 19.14 27.31 2.96
N PRO A 219 19.53 28.59 2.94
CA PRO A 219 18.70 29.67 2.41
C PRO A 219 18.50 29.54 0.89
#